data_4da47f1ca9c342511e8f4f33f176282e
#
_entry.id   4da47f1ca9c342511e8f4f33f176282e
#
_cell.length_a   1.000
_cell.length_b   1.000
_cell.length_c   1.000
_cell.angle_alpha   90.00
_cell.angle_beta   90.00
_cell.angle_gamma   90.00
#
_symmetry.space_group_name_H-M   'P 1'
#
loop_
_entity.id
_entity.type
_entity.pdbx_description
1 polymer ?
#
loop_
_entity_poly.entity_id
_entity_poly.type
_entity_poly.pdbx_seq_one_letter_code
_entity_poly.pdbx_strand_id
1 'polypeptide(L)'
;MQAKVLPLKTIRNPRDLGGYLTQDGHKVKMQRLLRTGRICNLSRHDQQYLINYGLRKVIDLRSEKERKQDPDTLISGTKHFNISISPEDNTEAGTSFEDLFKKFDANPTAAFEHMRENYRLMITRPHSQRAFHRVLEEMANTPEGAIIFHCSEGKDRTGLTTFFILYILGVDLETIRQDYLFSNYMLNDYRARRDLEAKEKGSSLAFRANLRLLGSVADEYLDNAIITMCEEYGGIDSYIKKQLAVSDELIDLLRKLYLE
;
A
#
# COMPACT_ATOMS: atom_id res chain seq x y z
N MET A 1 -1.11 10.01 16.65
CA MET A 1 -2.08 8.93 17.02
C MET A 1 -1.53 7.63 16.46
N GLN A 2 -1.64 6.50 17.17
CA GLN A 2 -1.04 5.24 16.73
C GLN A 2 -2.03 4.48 15.82
N ALA A 3 -1.53 3.92 14.70
CA ALA A 3 -2.34 3.10 13.80
C ALA A 3 -2.96 1.90 14.54
N LYS A 4 -4.22 1.59 14.27
CA LYS A 4 -4.90 0.45 14.87
C LYS A 4 -4.54 -0.85 14.16
N VAL A 5 -3.59 -1.59 14.71
CA VAL A 5 -3.21 -2.91 14.23
C VAL A 5 -4.36 -3.90 14.42
N LEU A 6 -4.67 -4.67 13.38
CA LEU A 6 -5.67 -5.74 13.43
C LEU A 6 -5.01 -7.05 13.92
N PRO A 7 -5.66 -7.84 14.79
CA PRO A 7 -5.09 -9.05 15.36
C PRO A 7 -5.13 -10.26 14.38
N LEU A 8 -4.71 -10.03 13.14
CA LEU A 8 -4.65 -11.02 12.07
C LEU A 8 -3.28 -11.71 12.08
N LYS A 9 -3.26 -13.03 12.06
CA LYS A 9 -2.05 -13.84 12.24
C LYS A 9 -1.40 -14.26 10.92
N THR A 10 -2.18 -14.39 9.86
CA THR A 10 -1.72 -14.87 8.54
C THR A 10 -1.54 -13.75 7.51
N ILE A 11 -1.85 -12.52 7.88
CA ILE A 11 -1.70 -11.32 7.03
C ILE A 11 -0.55 -10.47 7.57
N ARG A 12 0.27 -9.94 6.66
CA ARG A 12 1.31 -8.98 7.01
C ARG A 12 0.76 -7.55 7.03
N ASN A 13 1.32 -6.72 7.90
CA ASN A 13 1.09 -5.27 7.90
C ASN A 13 -0.40 -4.86 7.99
N PRO A 14 -1.27 -5.60 8.74
CA PRO A 14 -2.70 -5.35 8.77
C PRO A 14 -3.04 -4.23 9.75
N ARG A 15 -3.77 -3.19 9.29
CA ARG A 15 -4.30 -2.13 10.16
C ARG A 15 -5.52 -1.44 9.59
N ASP A 16 -6.32 -0.86 10.49
CA ASP A 16 -7.43 0.02 10.20
C ASP A 16 -6.93 1.47 10.17
N LEU A 17 -7.31 2.23 9.18
CA LEU A 17 -7.00 3.66 9.03
C LEU A 17 -7.99 4.55 9.81
N GLY A 18 -8.98 3.98 10.47
CA GLY A 18 -9.90 4.71 11.31
C GLY A 18 -9.22 5.33 12.53
N GLY A 19 -9.78 6.43 12.99
CA GLY A 19 -9.31 7.16 14.16
C GLY A 19 -8.33 8.28 13.88
N TYR A 20 -7.77 8.41 12.66
CA TYR A 20 -6.96 9.58 12.30
C TYR A 20 -7.81 10.85 12.29
N LEU A 21 -7.28 11.94 12.85
CA LEU A 21 -7.91 13.25 12.84
C LEU A 21 -7.58 13.99 11.55
N THR A 22 -8.56 14.68 11.02
CA THR A 22 -8.38 15.60 9.90
C THR A 22 -8.03 16.99 10.40
N GLN A 23 -7.48 17.86 9.54
CA GLN A 23 -7.11 19.24 9.89
C GLN A 23 -8.32 20.10 10.25
N ASP A 24 -9.51 19.76 9.77
CA ASP A 24 -10.77 20.44 10.08
C ASP A 24 -11.54 19.80 11.26
N GLY A 25 -10.91 18.89 12.01
CA GLY A 25 -11.42 18.35 13.26
C GLY A 25 -12.33 17.13 13.16
N HIS A 26 -12.55 16.61 11.94
CA HIS A 26 -13.27 15.35 11.76
C HIS A 26 -12.35 14.16 12.07
N LYS A 27 -12.93 12.96 12.06
CA LYS A 27 -12.20 11.73 12.32
C LYS A 27 -12.51 10.69 11.24
N VAL A 28 -11.48 9.99 10.77
CA VAL A 28 -11.67 8.86 9.87
C VAL A 28 -12.43 7.75 10.60
N LYS A 29 -13.56 7.30 10.03
CA LYS A 29 -14.40 6.24 10.62
C LYS A 29 -13.63 4.94 10.76
N MET A 30 -13.81 4.29 11.91
CA MET A 30 -13.33 2.93 12.14
C MET A 30 -14.10 1.92 11.28
N GLN A 31 -13.45 0.77 11.02
CA GLN A 31 -14.07 -0.36 10.29
C GLN A 31 -14.50 -0.02 8.87
N ARG A 32 -13.80 0.93 8.23
CA ARG A 32 -14.09 1.35 6.87
C ARG A 32 -12.94 1.10 5.91
N LEU A 33 -11.74 1.56 6.24
CA LEU A 33 -10.56 1.50 5.37
C LEU A 33 -9.47 0.66 6.05
N LEU A 34 -9.24 -0.53 5.53
CA LEU A 34 -8.24 -1.46 6.04
C LEU A 34 -7.12 -1.60 5.01
N ARG A 35 -5.88 -1.48 5.45
CA ARG A 35 -4.70 -1.73 4.61
C ARG A 35 -3.94 -2.95 5.09
N THR A 36 -3.49 -3.78 4.15
CA THR A 36 -2.80 -5.03 4.48
C THR A 36 -1.74 -5.39 3.43
N GLY A 37 -0.90 -6.38 3.73
CA GLY A 37 -0.22 -7.20 2.72
C GLY A 37 -1.17 -8.21 2.08
N ARG A 38 -0.64 -9.07 1.19
CA ARG A 38 -1.43 -10.07 0.46
C ARG A 38 -2.25 -10.95 1.40
N ILE A 39 -3.44 -11.32 0.96
CA ILE A 39 -4.39 -12.14 1.70
C ILE A 39 -4.44 -13.59 1.19
N CYS A 40 -3.30 -14.10 0.74
CA CYS A 40 -3.15 -15.50 0.32
C CYS A 40 -3.10 -16.42 1.54
N ASN A 41 -3.70 -17.60 1.44
CA ASN A 41 -3.64 -18.64 2.49
C ASN A 41 -4.14 -18.15 3.86
N LEU A 42 -5.23 -17.37 3.88
CA LEU A 42 -5.83 -16.92 5.13
C LEU A 42 -6.31 -18.10 5.98
N SER A 43 -5.96 -18.07 7.28
CA SER A 43 -6.55 -18.98 8.25
C SER A 43 -8.06 -18.79 8.35
N ARG A 44 -8.79 -19.84 8.72
CA ARG A 44 -10.24 -19.72 8.98
C ARG A 44 -10.55 -18.69 10.08
N HIS A 45 -9.67 -18.59 11.06
CA HIS A 45 -9.78 -17.58 12.12
C HIS A 45 -9.71 -16.16 11.55
N ASP A 46 -8.75 -15.86 10.70
CA ASP A 46 -8.58 -14.52 10.12
C ASP A 46 -9.72 -14.18 9.15
N GLN A 47 -10.18 -15.17 8.36
CA GLN A 47 -11.36 -14.99 7.51
C GLN A 47 -12.60 -14.64 8.35
N GLN A 48 -12.88 -15.40 9.43
CA GLN A 48 -14.03 -15.14 10.30
C GLN A 48 -13.90 -13.79 11.01
N TYR A 49 -12.69 -13.42 11.45
CA TYR A 49 -12.43 -12.10 12.02
C TYR A 49 -12.83 -10.98 11.05
N LEU A 50 -12.38 -11.06 9.79
CA LEU A 50 -12.68 -10.06 8.77
C LEU A 50 -14.16 -9.99 8.42
N ILE A 51 -14.85 -11.14 8.35
CA ILE A 51 -16.31 -11.20 8.17
C ILE A 51 -17.03 -10.47 9.32
N ASN A 52 -16.67 -10.78 10.57
CA ASN A 52 -17.23 -10.15 11.75
C ASN A 52 -16.86 -8.66 11.87
N TYR A 53 -15.70 -8.26 11.32
CA TYR A 53 -15.28 -6.86 11.22
C TYR A 53 -16.09 -6.06 10.20
N GLY A 54 -16.94 -6.73 9.43
CA GLY A 54 -17.81 -6.11 8.45
C GLY A 54 -17.20 -5.96 7.06
N LEU A 55 -16.20 -6.77 6.71
CA LEU A 55 -15.57 -6.71 5.38
C LEU A 55 -16.61 -6.96 4.27
N ARG A 56 -16.62 -6.09 3.25
CA ARG A 56 -17.51 -6.17 2.08
C ARG A 56 -16.75 -6.19 0.75
N LYS A 57 -15.56 -5.59 0.72
CA LYS A 57 -14.80 -5.44 -0.51
C LYS A 57 -13.31 -5.68 -0.29
N VAL A 58 -12.70 -6.33 -1.25
CA VAL A 58 -11.24 -6.49 -1.35
C VAL A 58 -10.78 -5.89 -2.66
N ILE A 59 -9.76 -5.03 -2.61
CA ILE A 59 -9.11 -4.42 -3.76
C ILE A 59 -7.65 -4.89 -3.79
N ASP A 60 -7.31 -5.74 -4.75
CA ASP A 60 -5.96 -6.22 -4.97
C ASP A 60 -5.23 -5.31 -5.96
N LEU A 61 -4.17 -4.65 -5.47
CA LEU A 61 -3.36 -3.68 -6.21
C LEU A 61 -2.17 -4.32 -6.95
N ARG A 62 -2.01 -5.64 -6.87
CA ARG A 62 -0.89 -6.39 -7.44
C ARG A 62 -1.02 -6.55 -8.95
N SER A 63 0.12 -6.78 -9.61
CA SER A 63 0.18 -7.15 -11.01
C SER A 63 -0.51 -8.51 -11.27
N GLU A 64 -0.87 -8.77 -12.51
CA GLU A 64 -1.45 -10.05 -12.91
C GLU A 64 -0.53 -11.24 -12.62
N LYS A 65 0.79 -11.05 -12.82
CA LYS A 65 1.80 -12.07 -12.52
C LYS A 65 1.81 -12.45 -11.04
N GLU A 66 1.83 -11.46 -10.14
CA GLU A 66 1.80 -11.71 -8.69
C GLU A 66 0.53 -12.44 -8.25
N ARG A 67 -0.64 -12.05 -8.80
CA ARG A 67 -1.91 -12.71 -8.48
C ARG A 67 -1.99 -14.15 -8.96
N LYS A 68 -1.38 -14.47 -10.12
CA LYS A 68 -1.30 -15.85 -10.63
C LYS A 68 -0.38 -16.72 -9.78
N GLN A 69 0.71 -16.15 -9.26
CA GLN A 69 1.64 -16.87 -8.38
C GLN A 69 1.04 -17.13 -6.99
N ASP A 70 0.43 -16.11 -6.41
CA ASP A 70 -0.13 -16.14 -5.06
C ASP A 70 -1.59 -15.62 -5.09
N PRO A 71 -2.58 -16.42 -5.50
CA PRO A 71 -3.97 -15.97 -5.56
C PRO A 71 -4.53 -15.66 -4.17
N ASP A 72 -5.39 -14.66 -4.09
CA ASP A 72 -6.07 -14.30 -2.85
C ASP A 72 -7.02 -15.40 -2.39
N THR A 73 -7.11 -15.55 -1.07
CA THR A 73 -8.19 -16.31 -0.44
C THR A 73 -9.50 -15.56 -0.61
N LEU A 74 -10.49 -16.20 -1.23
CA LEU A 74 -11.83 -15.64 -1.34
C LEU A 74 -12.53 -15.69 0.01
N ILE A 75 -12.97 -14.52 0.49
CA ILE A 75 -13.68 -14.38 1.76
C ILE A 75 -15.19 -14.33 1.50
N SER A 76 -15.95 -15.17 2.18
CA SER A 76 -17.41 -15.24 1.98
C SER A 76 -18.09 -13.88 2.22
N GLY A 77 -19.01 -13.53 1.33
CA GLY A 77 -19.78 -12.26 1.41
C GLY A 77 -19.01 -11.02 0.97
N THR A 78 -17.83 -11.17 0.35
CA THR A 78 -17.04 -10.05 -0.16
C THR A 78 -16.99 -10.02 -1.70
N LYS A 79 -16.84 -8.81 -2.25
CA LYS A 79 -16.54 -8.59 -3.67
C LYS A 79 -15.05 -8.34 -3.84
N HIS A 80 -14.42 -9.00 -4.80
CA HIS A 80 -13.00 -8.86 -5.11
C HIS A 80 -12.80 -8.06 -6.41
N PHE A 81 -11.92 -7.06 -6.34
CA PHE A 81 -11.56 -6.21 -7.47
C PHE A 81 -10.04 -6.27 -7.68
N ASN A 82 -9.63 -6.50 -8.92
CA ASN A 82 -8.24 -6.48 -9.33
C ASN A 82 -7.95 -5.13 -10.01
N ILE A 83 -7.22 -4.25 -9.34
CA ILE A 83 -6.85 -2.93 -9.83
C ILE A 83 -5.35 -2.77 -9.69
N SER A 84 -4.60 -3.27 -10.66
CA SER A 84 -3.14 -3.22 -10.65
C SER A 84 -2.64 -1.77 -10.73
N ILE A 85 -1.90 -1.32 -9.72
CA ILE A 85 -1.24 0.01 -9.74
C ILE A 85 -0.05 0.01 -10.71
N SER A 86 0.67 -1.12 -10.80
CA SER A 86 1.78 -1.27 -11.73
C SER A 86 1.54 -2.54 -12.54
N PRO A 87 1.60 -2.49 -13.89
CA PRO A 87 1.40 -3.68 -14.73
C PRO A 87 2.48 -4.73 -14.49
N GLU A 88 3.67 -4.29 -14.07
CA GLU A 88 4.82 -5.11 -13.70
C GLU A 88 5.05 -5.06 -12.18
N ASP A 89 5.68 -6.11 -11.63
CA ASP A 89 6.12 -6.10 -10.21
C ASP A 89 7.42 -5.33 -10.05
N ASN A 90 7.36 -4.01 -10.16
CA ASN A 90 8.51 -3.14 -9.94
C ASN A 90 8.90 -3.00 -8.46
N THR A 91 8.08 -3.52 -7.54
CA THR A 91 8.42 -3.54 -6.11
C THR A 91 9.27 -4.76 -5.73
N GLU A 92 9.52 -5.65 -6.67
CA GLU A 92 10.30 -6.89 -6.53
C GLU A 92 9.73 -7.85 -5.46
N ALA A 93 8.50 -7.65 -5.04
CA ALA A 93 7.90 -8.45 -3.97
C ALA A 93 7.59 -9.90 -4.38
N GLY A 94 7.38 -10.14 -5.68
CA GLY A 94 7.18 -11.47 -6.28
C GLY A 94 8.38 -11.98 -7.06
N THR A 95 9.54 -11.30 -6.98
CA THR A 95 10.75 -11.69 -7.73
C THR A 95 11.50 -12.80 -7.02
N SER A 96 12.04 -13.78 -7.77
CA SER A 96 12.81 -14.88 -7.21
C SER A 96 14.09 -14.41 -6.52
N PHE A 97 14.60 -15.21 -5.59
CA PHE A 97 15.87 -14.91 -4.90
C PHE A 97 17.03 -14.79 -5.90
N GLU A 98 17.10 -15.68 -6.87
CA GLU A 98 18.13 -15.72 -7.88
C GLU A 98 18.13 -14.48 -8.78
N ASP A 99 16.96 -14.00 -9.16
CA ASP A 99 16.82 -12.80 -9.99
C ASP A 99 17.13 -11.54 -9.19
N LEU A 100 16.71 -11.48 -7.91
CA LEU A 100 17.11 -10.41 -7.00
C LEU A 100 18.62 -10.37 -6.80
N PHE A 101 19.25 -11.55 -6.64
CA PHE A 101 20.70 -11.64 -6.47
C PHE A 101 21.43 -11.10 -7.70
N LYS A 102 21.06 -11.53 -8.90
CA LYS A 102 21.62 -11.02 -10.16
C LYS A 102 21.51 -9.49 -10.29
N LYS A 103 20.38 -8.93 -9.83
CA LYS A 103 20.08 -7.51 -9.98
C LYS A 103 20.77 -6.63 -8.93
N PHE A 104 20.95 -7.13 -7.71
CA PHE A 104 21.28 -6.30 -6.55
C PHE A 104 22.54 -6.72 -5.78
N ASP A 105 23.31 -7.70 -6.24
CA ASP A 105 24.50 -8.16 -5.48
C ASP A 105 25.68 -7.20 -5.55
N ALA A 106 25.87 -6.50 -6.69
CA ALA A 106 27.10 -5.74 -6.95
C ALA A 106 27.15 -4.36 -6.25
N ASN A 107 26.02 -3.69 -6.08
CA ASN A 107 25.96 -2.33 -5.54
C ASN A 107 25.02 -2.29 -4.31
N PRO A 108 25.50 -1.94 -3.10
CA PRO A 108 24.71 -1.99 -1.87
C PRO A 108 23.57 -0.97 -1.80
N THR A 109 23.50 0.01 -2.71
CA THR A 109 22.46 1.04 -2.78
C THR A 109 21.56 0.94 -4.01
N ALA A 110 21.76 -0.07 -4.85
CA ALA A 110 21.00 -0.21 -6.10
C ALA A 110 19.48 -0.32 -5.87
N ALA A 111 19.07 -1.00 -4.81
CA ALA A 111 17.65 -1.10 -4.46
C ALA A 111 17.04 0.23 -3.99
N PHE A 112 17.83 1.11 -3.39
CA PHE A 112 17.36 2.44 -2.99
C PHE A 112 16.97 3.28 -4.21
N GLU A 113 17.86 3.37 -5.19
CA GLU A 113 17.59 4.11 -6.43
C GLU A 113 16.46 3.47 -7.24
N HIS A 114 16.42 2.14 -7.28
CA HIS A 114 15.35 1.41 -7.91
C HIS A 114 13.98 1.72 -7.28
N MET A 115 13.90 1.76 -5.96
CA MET A 115 12.64 2.08 -5.25
C MET A 115 12.24 3.55 -5.43
N ARG A 116 13.18 4.48 -5.40
CA ARG A 116 12.90 5.90 -5.70
C ARG A 116 12.28 6.06 -7.08
N GLU A 117 12.89 5.46 -8.10
CA GLU A 117 12.34 5.52 -9.46
C GLU A 117 10.97 4.83 -9.56
N ASN A 118 10.75 3.74 -8.84
CA ASN A 118 9.42 3.10 -8.80
C ASN A 118 8.33 4.01 -8.24
N TYR A 119 8.62 4.77 -7.19
CA TYR A 119 7.66 5.73 -6.65
C TYR A 119 7.38 6.84 -7.66
N ARG A 120 8.40 7.35 -8.35
CA ARG A 120 8.21 8.30 -9.45
C ARG A 120 7.33 7.72 -10.56
N LEU A 121 7.60 6.49 -10.99
CA LEU A 121 6.83 5.80 -12.04
C LEU A 121 5.36 5.55 -11.62
N MET A 122 5.09 5.26 -10.35
CA MET A 122 3.71 5.15 -9.86
C MET A 122 2.95 6.48 -9.91
N ILE A 123 3.64 7.62 -9.87
CA ILE A 123 3.04 8.95 -10.02
C ILE A 123 2.90 9.33 -11.51
N THR A 124 3.89 9.04 -12.35
CA THR A 124 3.96 9.58 -13.72
C THR A 124 3.29 8.70 -14.77
N ARG A 125 3.16 7.38 -14.53
CA ARG A 125 2.56 6.47 -15.53
C ARG A 125 1.04 6.65 -15.61
N PRO A 126 0.48 6.87 -16.82
CA PRO A 126 -0.97 7.00 -17.01
C PRO A 126 -1.77 5.76 -16.53
N HIS A 127 -1.17 4.57 -16.61
CA HIS A 127 -1.79 3.35 -16.06
C HIS A 127 -2.00 3.46 -14.54
N SER A 128 -0.96 3.86 -13.80
CA SER A 128 -1.02 3.99 -12.35
C SER A 128 -2.01 5.09 -11.92
N GLN A 129 -2.03 6.22 -12.65
CA GLN A 129 -2.97 7.31 -12.41
C GLN A 129 -4.42 6.85 -12.55
N ARG A 130 -4.75 6.17 -13.66
CA ARG A 130 -6.10 5.58 -13.84
C ARG A 130 -6.43 4.53 -12.78
N ALA A 131 -5.45 3.74 -12.35
CA ALA A 131 -5.65 2.72 -11.34
C ALA A 131 -5.95 3.34 -9.97
N PHE A 132 -5.22 4.39 -9.54
CA PHE A 132 -5.53 5.12 -8.31
C PHE A 132 -6.92 5.76 -8.36
N HIS A 133 -7.28 6.41 -9.48
CA HIS A 133 -8.63 6.92 -9.67
C HIS A 133 -9.69 5.83 -9.45
N ARG A 134 -9.55 4.69 -10.13
CA ARG A 134 -10.49 3.58 -10.01
C ARG A 134 -10.57 3.01 -8.60
N VAL A 135 -9.46 2.97 -7.85
CA VAL A 135 -9.48 2.56 -6.43
C VAL A 135 -10.35 3.52 -5.60
N LEU A 136 -10.21 4.83 -5.81
CA LEU A 136 -11.01 5.84 -5.12
C LEU A 136 -12.50 5.75 -5.50
N GLU A 137 -12.83 5.50 -6.78
CA GLU A 137 -14.21 5.23 -7.20
C GLU A 137 -14.79 3.97 -6.51
N GLU A 138 -13.99 2.87 -6.43
CA GLU A 138 -14.43 1.66 -5.75
C GLU A 138 -14.62 1.87 -4.25
N MET A 139 -13.84 2.75 -3.64
CA MET A 139 -14.10 3.20 -2.26
C MET A 139 -15.40 3.98 -2.18
N ALA A 140 -15.66 4.95 -3.06
CA ALA A 140 -16.90 5.70 -3.10
C ALA A 140 -18.14 4.83 -3.37
N ASN A 141 -17.98 3.76 -4.14
CA ASN A 141 -19.01 2.76 -4.42
C ASN A 141 -19.23 1.73 -3.29
N THR A 142 -18.71 2.01 -2.09
CA THR A 142 -18.87 1.14 -0.91
C THR A 142 -19.44 1.96 0.26
N PRO A 143 -20.75 2.24 0.26
CA PRO A 143 -21.37 3.10 1.27
C PRO A 143 -21.33 2.51 2.67
N GLU A 144 -21.27 1.17 2.79
CA GLU A 144 -21.29 0.47 4.07
C GLU A 144 -20.24 -0.65 4.14
N GLY A 145 -19.81 -0.95 5.37
CA GLY A 145 -18.85 -2.00 5.67
C GLY A 145 -17.40 -1.62 5.38
N ALA A 146 -16.51 -2.55 5.64
CA ALA A 146 -15.08 -2.36 5.50
C ALA A 146 -14.58 -2.74 4.10
N ILE A 147 -13.55 -2.05 3.65
CA ILE A 147 -12.77 -2.36 2.46
C ILE A 147 -11.36 -2.73 2.88
N ILE A 148 -10.84 -3.85 2.39
CA ILE A 148 -9.39 -4.10 2.36
C ILE A 148 -8.85 -3.65 1.01
N PHE A 149 -7.76 -2.89 1.01
CA PHE A 149 -6.91 -2.71 -0.15
C PHE A 149 -5.49 -3.13 0.18
N HIS A 150 -4.88 -3.89 -0.72
CA HIS A 150 -3.59 -4.51 -0.44
C HIS A 150 -2.72 -4.68 -1.69
N CYS A 151 -1.42 -4.86 -1.45
CA CYS A 151 -0.48 -5.37 -2.43
C CYS A 151 0.25 -6.60 -1.85
N SER A 152 1.49 -6.86 -2.22
CA SER A 152 2.21 -8.03 -1.71
C SER A 152 2.64 -7.89 -0.25
N GLU A 153 3.21 -6.75 0.15
CA GLU A 153 3.67 -6.48 1.53
C GLU A 153 2.85 -5.38 2.24
N GLY A 154 1.92 -4.74 1.51
CA GLY A 154 1.06 -3.69 2.06
C GLY A 154 1.80 -2.39 2.39
N LYS A 155 2.96 -2.11 1.75
CA LYS A 155 3.80 -0.95 2.06
C LYS A 155 3.85 0.11 0.95
N ASP A 156 4.17 -0.25 -0.30
CA ASP A 156 4.43 0.69 -1.41
C ASP A 156 3.14 1.11 -2.14
N ARG A 157 2.58 0.25 -3.01
CA ARG A 157 1.32 0.52 -3.74
C ARG A 157 0.17 0.81 -2.79
N THR A 158 0.06 0.03 -1.73
CA THR A 158 -0.87 0.25 -0.62
C THR A 158 -0.55 1.54 0.12
N GLY A 159 0.72 1.87 0.30
CA GLY A 159 1.18 3.11 0.94
C GLY A 159 0.74 4.36 0.17
N LEU A 160 0.97 4.41 -1.16
CA LEU A 160 0.52 5.52 -1.98
C LEU A 160 -1.02 5.59 -2.09
N THR A 161 -1.70 4.44 -2.14
CA THR A 161 -3.17 4.42 -2.06
C THR A 161 -3.66 5.02 -0.74
N THR A 162 -3.03 4.66 0.39
CA THR A 162 -3.31 5.25 1.70
C THR A 162 -3.03 6.75 1.72
N PHE A 163 -1.92 7.18 1.13
CA PHE A 163 -1.57 8.58 1.01
C PHE A 163 -2.70 9.37 0.33
N PHE A 164 -3.16 8.93 -0.83
CA PHE A 164 -4.21 9.64 -1.57
C PHE A 164 -5.53 9.69 -0.81
N ILE A 165 -6.02 8.58 -0.27
CA ILE A 165 -7.30 8.60 0.44
C ILE A 165 -7.23 9.43 1.73
N LEU A 166 -6.19 9.30 2.54
CA LEU A 166 -6.07 10.10 3.77
C LEU A 166 -5.88 11.58 3.47
N TYR A 167 -5.14 11.94 2.41
CA TYR A 167 -4.99 13.32 1.97
C TYR A 167 -6.33 13.92 1.53
N ILE A 168 -7.11 13.22 0.70
CA ILE A 168 -8.47 13.61 0.27
C ILE A 168 -9.39 13.79 1.48
N LEU A 169 -9.26 12.94 2.49
CA LEU A 169 -10.03 13.07 3.73
C LEU A 169 -9.59 14.25 4.60
N GLY A 170 -8.45 14.87 4.31
CA GLY A 170 -7.93 16.04 5.03
C GLY A 170 -7.06 15.70 6.24
N VAL A 171 -6.51 14.50 6.31
CA VAL A 171 -5.48 14.14 7.29
C VAL A 171 -4.19 14.87 6.94
N ASP A 172 -3.46 15.38 7.94
CA ASP A 172 -2.22 16.11 7.72
C ASP A 172 -1.09 15.20 7.19
N LEU A 173 -0.16 15.79 6.44
CA LEU A 173 0.92 15.05 5.77
C LEU A 173 1.84 14.30 6.73
N GLU A 174 2.09 14.86 7.91
CA GLU A 174 2.96 14.19 8.90
C GLU A 174 2.28 12.94 9.47
N THR A 175 1.00 12.99 9.78
CA THR A 175 0.22 11.82 10.20
C THR A 175 0.21 10.73 9.12
N ILE A 176 0.03 11.12 7.85
CA ILE A 176 0.09 10.18 6.70
C ILE A 176 1.49 9.55 6.60
N ARG A 177 2.56 10.34 6.76
CA ARG A 177 3.94 9.87 6.76
C ARG A 177 4.21 8.87 7.88
N GLN A 178 3.72 9.15 9.08
CA GLN A 178 3.87 8.25 10.23
C GLN A 178 3.15 6.91 10.00
N ASP A 179 1.94 6.91 9.42
CA ASP A 179 1.28 5.66 9.03
C ASP A 179 2.10 4.89 7.97
N TYR A 180 2.62 5.59 6.97
CA TYR A 180 3.46 4.98 5.94
C TYR A 180 4.69 4.31 6.54
N LEU A 181 5.47 5.04 7.36
CA LEU A 181 6.69 4.55 8.01
C LEU A 181 6.43 3.44 9.04
N PHE A 182 5.24 3.40 9.64
CA PHE A 182 4.84 2.33 10.56
C PHE A 182 4.88 0.95 9.89
N SER A 183 4.84 0.87 8.56
CA SER A 183 5.05 -0.38 7.83
C SER A 183 6.41 -1.02 8.14
N ASN A 184 7.43 -0.23 8.45
CA ASN A 184 8.75 -0.75 8.86
C ASN A 184 8.68 -1.52 10.18
N TYR A 185 7.90 -1.03 11.14
CA TYR A 185 7.67 -1.74 12.39
C TYR A 185 6.90 -3.06 12.13
N MET A 186 5.81 -2.99 11.38
CA MET A 186 4.96 -4.14 11.08
C MET A 186 5.66 -5.26 10.29
N LEU A 187 6.68 -4.91 9.51
CA LEU A 187 7.43 -5.85 8.66
C LEU A 187 8.81 -6.24 9.23
N ASN A 188 9.11 -5.83 10.47
CA ASN A 188 10.43 -6.06 11.05
C ASN A 188 10.82 -7.55 11.08
N ASP A 189 9.95 -8.41 11.59
CA ASP A 189 10.21 -9.86 11.67
C ASP A 189 10.31 -10.52 10.28
N TYR A 190 9.53 -10.03 9.33
CA TYR A 190 9.60 -10.49 7.95
C TYR A 190 10.96 -10.15 7.32
N ARG A 191 11.44 -8.92 7.52
CA ARG A 191 12.75 -8.48 7.02
C ARG A 191 13.89 -9.25 7.69
N ALA A 192 13.81 -9.45 9.00
CA ALA A 192 14.82 -10.21 9.76
C ALA A 192 14.94 -11.65 9.24
N ARG A 193 13.81 -12.32 8.98
CA ARG A 193 13.82 -13.67 8.39
C ARG A 193 14.44 -13.70 7.01
N ARG A 194 14.10 -12.78 6.12
CA ARG A 194 14.70 -12.68 4.78
C ARG A 194 16.19 -12.44 4.83
N ASP A 195 16.66 -11.59 5.74
CA ASP A 195 18.09 -11.34 5.94
C ASP A 195 18.83 -12.60 6.41
N LEU A 196 18.24 -13.35 7.35
CA LEU A 196 18.80 -14.60 7.85
C LEU A 196 18.89 -15.66 6.74
N GLU A 197 17.81 -15.87 5.99
CA GLU A 197 17.77 -16.79 4.84
C GLU A 197 18.85 -16.44 3.80
N ALA A 198 19.03 -15.16 3.50
CA ALA A 198 20.08 -14.72 2.58
C ALA A 198 21.49 -14.97 3.15
N LYS A 199 21.69 -14.76 4.46
CA LYS A 199 22.95 -15.06 5.15
C LYS A 199 23.27 -16.55 5.09
N GLU A 200 22.31 -17.42 5.36
CA GLU A 200 22.46 -18.88 5.31
C GLU A 200 22.80 -19.38 3.90
N LYS A 201 22.31 -18.70 2.87
CA LYS A 201 22.66 -18.95 1.46
C LYS A 201 24.05 -18.38 1.07
N GLY A 202 24.79 -17.79 1.99
CA GLY A 202 26.11 -17.23 1.73
C GLY A 202 26.13 -15.92 0.95
N SER A 203 25.01 -15.19 0.94
CA SER A 203 24.90 -13.93 0.20
C SER A 203 25.79 -12.83 0.78
N SER A 204 26.28 -11.95 -0.12
CA SER A 204 27.11 -10.81 0.24
C SER A 204 26.39 -9.80 1.17
N LEU A 205 27.16 -8.98 1.88
CA LEU A 205 26.60 -7.89 2.68
C LEU A 205 25.89 -6.85 1.79
N ALA A 206 26.38 -6.62 0.56
CA ALA A 206 25.77 -5.71 -0.41
C ALA A 206 24.37 -6.20 -0.79
N PHE A 207 24.22 -7.47 -1.14
CA PHE A 207 22.92 -8.05 -1.45
C PHE A 207 21.95 -7.98 -0.25
N ARG A 208 22.42 -8.32 0.94
CA ARG A 208 21.59 -8.27 2.17
C ARG A 208 21.15 -6.84 2.50
N ALA A 209 22.00 -5.83 2.26
CA ALA A 209 21.63 -4.42 2.39
C ALA A 209 20.50 -4.06 1.42
N ASN A 210 20.61 -4.48 0.16
CA ASN A 210 19.55 -4.28 -0.84
C ASN A 210 18.24 -5.00 -0.49
N LEU A 211 18.30 -6.24 0.00
CA LEU A 211 17.08 -6.93 0.46
C LEU A 211 16.37 -6.18 1.58
N ARG A 212 17.15 -5.53 2.46
CA ARG A 212 16.60 -4.72 3.55
C ARG A 212 15.95 -3.44 3.02
N LEU A 213 16.55 -2.79 2.04
CA LEU A 213 15.98 -1.62 1.35
C LEU A 213 14.68 -1.98 0.60
N LEU A 214 14.65 -3.08 -0.16
CA LEU A 214 13.45 -3.57 -0.84
C LEU A 214 12.32 -3.93 0.15
N GLY A 215 12.66 -4.45 1.32
CA GLY A 215 11.71 -4.84 2.37
C GLY A 215 11.25 -3.67 3.26
N SER A 216 11.78 -2.48 3.07
CA SER A 216 11.49 -1.28 3.87
C SER A 216 10.72 -0.23 3.07
N VAL A 217 10.19 0.73 3.79
CA VAL A 217 9.81 2.05 3.26
C VAL A 217 10.76 3.10 3.83
N ALA A 218 10.93 4.21 3.13
CA ALA A 218 11.80 5.31 3.53
C ALA A 218 11.14 6.65 3.23
N ASP A 219 11.46 7.69 3.99
CA ASP A 219 10.98 9.05 3.74
C ASP A 219 11.28 9.48 2.31
N GLU A 220 12.48 9.19 1.82
CA GLU A 220 12.94 9.56 0.48
C GLU A 220 12.12 8.93 -0.64
N TYR A 221 11.49 7.76 -0.41
CA TYR A 221 10.61 7.16 -1.42
C TYR A 221 9.30 7.93 -1.50
N LEU A 222 8.70 8.26 -0.36
CA LEU A 222 7.47 9.06 -0.31
C LEU A 222 7.73 10.49 -0.78
N ASP A 223 8.83 11.11 -0.34
CA ASP A 223 9.24 12.45 -0.76
C ASP A 223 9.45 12.52 -2.27
N ASN A 224 10.06 11.50 -2.88
CA ASN A 224 10.23 11.46 -4.33
C ASN A 224 8.87 11.47 -5.07
N ALA A 225 7.86 10.78 -4.54
CA ALA A 225 6.50 10.85 -5.08
C ALA A 225 5.88 12.25 -4.90
N ILE A 226 6.02 12.85 -3.71
CA ILE A 226 5.48 14.19 -3.41
C ILE A 226 6.19 15.25 -4.25
N ILE A 227 7.52 15.22 -4.33
CA ILE A 227 8.32 16.15 -5.15
C ILE A 227 7.91 16.03 -6.62
N THR A 228 7.76 14.80 -7.14
CA THR A 228 7.28 14.57 -8.51
C THR A 228 5.91 15.23 -8.74
N MET A 229 4.97 15.09 -7.82
CA MET A 229 3.66 15.76 -7.92
C MET A 229 3.79 17.28 -7.89
N CYS A 230 4.70 17.82 -7.08
CA CYS A 230 4.92 19.27 -6.98
C CYS A 230 5.59 19.85 -8.24
N GLU A 231 6.66 19.22 -8.70
CA GLU A 231 7.49 19.74 -9.79
C GLU A 231 6.87 19.51 -11.17
N GLU A 232 6.30 18.31 -11.41
CA GLU A 232 5.78 17.97 -12.75
C GLU A 232 4.28 18.31 -12.91
N TYR A 233 3.52 18.44 -11.80
CA TYR A 233 2.05 18.60 -11.88
C TYR A 233 1.49 19.77 -11.06
N GLY A 234 2.33 20.58 -10.43
CA GLY A 234 1.93 21.80 -9.74
C GLY A 234 1.31 21.56 -8.35
N GLY A 235 1.67 20.48 -7.69
CA GLY A 235 1.27 20.15 -6.32
C GLY A 235 0.31 18.96 -6.21
N ILE A 236 0.13 18.49 -5.00
CA ILE A 236 -0.69 17.31 -4.69
C ILE A 236 -2.15 17.52 -5.10
N ASP A 237 -2.75 18.67 -4.78
CA ASP A 237 -4.13 18.99 -5.14
C ASP A 237 -4.34 19.02 -6.65
N SER A 238 -3.40 19.67 -7.38
CA SER A 238 -3.42 19.72 -8.84
C SER A 238 -3.30 18.32 -9.44
N TYR A 239 -2.42 17.48 -8.89
CA TYR A 239 -2.25 16.09 -9.30
C TYR A 239 -3.52 15.26 -9.10
N ILE A 240 -4.13 15.31 -7.91
CA ILE A 240 -5.37 14.59 -7.60
C ILE A 240 -6.49 15.01 -8.56
N LYS A 241 -6.68 16.31 -8.76
CA LYS A 241 -7.77 16.83 -9.60
C LYS A 241 -7.54 16.59 -11.10
N LYS A 242 -6.32 16.79 -11.60
CA LYS A 242 -6.05 16.78 -13.04
C LYS A 242 -5.53 15.44 -13.55
N GLN A 243 -4.61 14.80 -12.83
CA GLN A 243 -3.97 13.56 -13.28
C GLN A 243 -4.75 12.33 -12.83
N LEU A 244 -5.18 12.31 -11.57
CA LEU A 244 -6.09 11.27 -11.09
C LEU A 244 -7.54 11.55 -11.48
N ALA A 245 -7.87 12.72 -12.06
CA ALA A 245 -9.22 13.11 -12.48
C ALA A 245 -10.28 12.95 -11.37
N VAL A 246 -9.91 13.22 -10.12
CA VAL A 246 -10.83 13.15 -8.97
C VAL A 246 -11.62 14.45 -8.90
N SER A 247 -12.94 14.38 -9.14
CA SER A 247 -13.82 15.54 -9.08
C SER A 247 -14.11 15.98 -7.64
N ASP A 248 -14.58 17.22 -7.48
CA ASP A 248 -14.98 17.73 -6.18
C ASP A 248 -16.16 16.92 -5.60
N GLU A 249 -17.09 16.45 -6.44
CA GLU A 249 -18.20 15.58 -6.03
C GLU A 249 -17.70 14.23 -5.49
N LEU A 250 -16.64 13.66 -6.09
CA LEU A 250 -16.03 12.42 -5.62
C LEU A 250 -15.30 12.64 -4.28
N ILE A 251 -14.62 13.78 -4.12
CA ILE A 251 -14.00 14.18 -2.85
C ILE A 251 -15.05 14.30 -1.75
N ASP A 252 -16.15 15.04 -2.01
CA ASP A 252 -17.23 15.25 -1.06
C ASP A 252 -17.92 13.93 -0.67
N LEU A 253 -18.12 13.04 -1.65
CA LEU A 253 -18.69 11.72 -1.39
C LEU A 253 -17.76 10.86 -0.51
N LEU A 254 -16.47 10.82 -0.78
CA LEU A 254 -15.48 10.10 0.02
C LEU A 254 -15.45 10.65 1.46
N ARG A 255 -15.42 11.97 1.63
CA ARG A 255 -15.46 12.61 2.95
C ARG A 255 -16.74 12.27 3.70
N LYS A 256 -17.90 12.33 3.06
CA LYS A 256 -19.19 11.94 3.65
C LYS A 256 -19.23 10.47 4.10
N LEU A 257 -18.66 9.57 3.33
CA LEU A 257 -18.67 8.14 3.62
C LEU A 257 -17.70 7.74 4.72
N TYR A 258 -16.53 8.41 4.79
CA TYR A 258 -15.39 7.95 5.60
C TYR A 258 -15.05 8.85 6.79
N LEU A 259 -15.71 10.02 6.97
CA LEU A 259 -15.51 10.91 8.13
C LEU A 259 -16.72 10.92 9.07
N GLU A 260 -16.44 11.06 10.37
CA GLU A 260 -17.38 11.29 11.46
C GLU A 260 -16.96 12.51 12.29
#